data_af4d243e0371c1acbdf7ce9a6f5b0d1b
#
_entry.id   af4d243e0371c1acbdf7ce9a6f5b0d1b
#
_cell.length_a   1.000
_cell.length_b   1.000
_cell.length_c   1.000
_cell.angle_alpha   90.00
_cell.angle_beta   90.00
_cell.angle_gamma   90.00
#
_symmetry.space_group_name_H-M   'P 1'
#
loop_
_entity.id
_entity.type
_entity.pdbx_description
1 polymer ?
#
loop_
_entity_poly.entity_id
_entity_poly.type
_entity_poly.pdbx_seq_one_letter_code
_entity_poly.pdbx_strand_id
1 'polypeptide(L)'
;MQDELNLEPAVVWVVDNTQRKTIKDAARFGEIEHVFTDVQYDDPVAHAREVLKDFREGDYLCMIGDPKLSAVCVGVLAQNNPGNEIKLLQFDSRTFQYFPVYLNF
;
A
#
# COMPACT_ATOMS: atom_id res chain seq x y z
N MET A 1 -15.43 -15.84 19.95
CA MET A 1 -14.95 -15.75 19.30
C MET A 1 -15.03 -15.75 18.21
N GLN A 2 -15.12 -15.81 17.71
CA GLN A 2 -15.09 -15.87 16.64
C GLN A 2 -14.85 -14.96 15.73
N ASP A 3 -14.74 -14.18 15.80
CA ASP A 3 -14.51 -13.21 14.90
C ASP A 3 -13.29 -13.34 14.16
N GLU A 4 -12.27 -13.73 14.80
CA GLU A 4 -11.02 -13.95 14.20
C GLU A 4 -11.10 -14.96 13.13
N LEU A 5 -12.06 -15.76 13.16
CA LEU A 5 -12.23 -16.79 12.17
C LEU A 5 -12.53 -16.23 10.81
N ASN A 6 -12.97 -14.99 10.75
CA ASN A 6 -13.37 -14.39 9.50
C ASN A 6 -12.45 -13.30 9.04
N LEU A 7 -11.33 -13.16 9.70
CA LEU A 7 -10.41 -12.12 9.32
C LEU A 7 -9.71 -12.52 8.04
N GLU A 8 -9.84 -11.70 7.05
CA GLU A 8 -9.07 -11.88 5.84
C GLU A 8 -7.65 -11.41 6.09
N PRO A 9 -6.67 -12.02 5.42
CA PRO A 9 -5.30 -11.55 5.56
C PRO A 9 -5.20 -10.11 5.08
N ALA A 10 -4.30 -9.39 5.71
CA ALA A 10 -4.01 -8.04 5.26
C ALA A 10 -3.42 -8.06 3.86
N VAL A 11 -3.61 -6.98 3.14
CA VAL A 11 -3.05 -6.81 1.81
C VAL A 11 -1.99 -5.72 1.88
N VAL A 12 -0.87 -5.97 1.23
CA VAL A 12 0.18 -4.98 1.05
C VAL A 12 0.03 -4.44 -0.37
N TRP A 13 -0.45 -3.20 -0.46
CA TRP A 13 -0.67 -2.55 -1.75
C TRP A 13 0.60 -1.85 -2.15
N VAL A 14 1.31 -2.44 -3.11
CA VAL A 14 2.58 -1.88 -3.59
C VAL A 14 2.26 -0.83 -4.63
N VAL A 15 2.81 0.36 -4.43
CA VAL A 15 2.47 1.51 -5.28
C VAL A 15 2.78 1.22 -6.73
N ASP A 16 3.97 0.75 -7.01
CA ASP A 16 4.43 0.60 -8.39
C ASP A 16 4.93 -0.81 -8.62
N ASN A 17 4.74 -1.30 -9.83
CA ASN A 17 5.21 -2.63 -10.18
C ASN A 17 6.73 -2.59 -10.29
N THR A 18 7.40 -3.22 -9.33
CA THR A 18 8.83 -3.25 -9.30
C THR A 18 9.28 -4.70 -9.15
N GLN A 19 10.38 -5.02 -9.80
CA GLN A 19 10.93 -6.36 -9.70
C GLN A 19 12.05 -6.44 -8.66
N ARG A 20 12.06 -5.50 -7.74
CA ARG A 20 13.08 -5.49 -6.69
C ARG A 20 12.90 -6.67 -5.77
N LYS A 21 14.01 -7.29 -5.42
CA LYS A 21 13.99 -8.44 -4.52
C LYS A 21 13.49 -8.07 -3.14
N THR A 22 13.64 -6.80 -2.77
CA THR A 22 13.21 -6.33 -1.45
C THR A 22 11.73 -6.49 -1.22
N ILE A 23 10.92 -6.59 -2.31
CA ILE A 23 9.48 -6.73 -2.13
C ILE A 23 9.12 -7.99 -1.34
N LYS A 24 9.99 -8.99 -1.35
CA LYS A 24 9.72 -10.22 -0.63
C LYS A 24 9.60 -10.00 0.87
N ASP A 25 10.34 -9.05 1.42
CA ASP A 25 10.24 -8.77 2.84
C ASP A 25 8.89 -8.15 3.18
N ALA A 26 8.32 -7.37 2.27
CA ALA A 26 7.01 -6.77 2.50
C ALA A 26 5.93 -7.84 2.61
N ALA A 27 6.13 -8.99 1.99
CA ALA A 27 5.13 -10.06 2.00
C ALA A 27 4.87 -10.62 3.40
N ARG A 28 5.76 -10.39 4.36
CA ARG A 28 5.50 -10.84 5.73
C ARG A 28 4.39 -10.05 6.40
N PHE A 29 3.99 -8.93 5.81
CA PHE A 29 2.90 -8.12 6.34
C PHE A 29 1.55 -8.45 5.70
N GLY A 30 1.53 -9.17 4.57
CA GLY A 30 0.28 -9.54 3.92
C GLY A 30 0.49 -9.92 2.47
N GLU A 31 -0.61 -10.19 1.78
CA GLU A 31 -0.56 -10.54 0.37
C GLU A 31 -0.18 -9.31 -0.45
N ILE A 32 0.61 -9.53 -1.49
CA ILE A 32 1.10 -8.43 -2.32
C ILE A 32 0.12 -8.17 -3.46
N GLU A 33 -0.32 -6.93 -3.58
CA GLU A 33 -1.09 -6.44 -4.73
C GLU A 33 -0.41 -5.18 -5.24
N HIS A 34 -0.51 -4.93 -6.53
CA HIS A 34 0.10 -3.76 -7.14
C HIS A 34 -0.96 -2.75 -7.52
N VAL A 35 -0.70 -1.46 -7.23
CA VAL A 35 -1.62 -0.39 -7.63
C VAL A 35 -1.36 0.00 -9.06
N PHE A 36 -0.10 0.27 -9.41
CA PHE A 36 0.29 0.62 -10.78
C PHE A 36 1.17 -0.50 -11.32
N THR A 37 0.97 -0.80 -12.59
CA THR A 37 1.81 -1.78 -13.30
C THR A 37 2.68 -1.02 -14.29
N ASP A 38 3.27 -1.72 -15.24
CA ASP A 38 4.16 -1.06 -16.18
C ASP A 38 3.45 -0.30 -17.28
N VAL A 39 2.15 -0.18 -17.22
CA VAL A 39 1.38 0.55 -18.22
C VAL A 39 1.35 2.02 -17.84
N GLN A 40 1.37 2.89 -18.83
CA GLN A 40 1.20 4.31 -18.58
C GLN A 40 -0.26 4.60 -18.30
N TYR A 41 -0.49 5.58 -17.46
CA TYR A 41 -1.84 5.96 -17.06
C TYR A 41 -2.06 7.42 -17.39
N ASP A 42 -3.16 7.70 -18.11
CA ASP A 42 -3.51 9.08 -18.45
C ASP A 42 -3.96 9.84 -17.21
N ASP A 43 -4.60 9.15 -16.29
CA ASP A 43 -5.11 9.77 -15.06
C ASP A 43 -4.76 8.86 -13.88
N PRO A 44 -3.56 9.04 -13.32
CA PRO A 44 -3.14 8.18 -12.21
C PRO A 44 -4.04 8.28 -10.99
N VAL A 45 -4.63 9.45 -10.75
CA VAL A 45 -5.51 9.62 -9.58
C VAL A 45 -6.77 8.76 -9.75
N ALA A 46 -7.38 8.80 -10.94
CA ALA A 46 -8.56 8.00 -11.20
C ALA A 46 -8.24 6.51 -11.09
N HIS A 47 -7.08 6.10 -11.60
CA HIS A 47 -6.67 4.70 -11.51
C HIS A 47 -6.48 4.28 -10.05
N ALA A 48 -5.79 5.10 -9.28
CA ALA A 48 -5.56 4.79 -7.87
C ALA A 48 -6.88 4.71 -7.10
N ARG A 49 -7.82 5.60 -7.41
CA ARG A 49 -9.13 5.54 -6.76
C ARG A 49 -9.85 4.23 -7.03
N GLU A 50 -9.76 3.76 -8.27
CA GLU A 50 -10.42 2.51 -8.64
C GLU A 50 -9.78 1.32 -7.94
N VAL A 51 -8.47 1.26 -7.89
CA VAL A 51 -7.77 0.14 -7.27
C VAL A 51 -7.91 0.18 -5.75
N LEU A 52 -7.68 1.35 -5.17
CA LEU A 52 -7.62 1.48 -3.71
C LEU A 52 -8.99 1.55 -3.05
N LYS A 53 -10.07 1.48 -3.84
CA LYS A 53 -11.39 1.36 -3.23
C LYS A 53 -11.52 0.10 -2.40
N ASP A 54 -10.69 -0.90 -2.68
CA ASP A 54 -10.68 -2.16 -1.94
C ASP A 54 -9.71 -2.15 -0.76
N PHE A 55 -9.03 -1.03 -0.51
CA PHE A 55 -8.12 -0.90 0.62
C PHE A 55 -8.94 -0.89 1.91
N ARG A 56 -8.56 -1.75 2.85
CA ARG A 56 -9.32 -1.92 4.09
C ARG A 56 -8.46 -1.61 5.28
N GLU A 57 -9.11 -1.39 6.40
CA GLU A 57 -8.41 -1.26 7.66
C GLU A 57 -7.58 -2.51 7.90
N GLY A 58 -6.33 -2.31 8.27
CA GLY A 58 -5.41 -3.42 8.43
C GLY A 58 -4.49 -3.62 7.25
N ASP A 59 -4.82 -3.04 6.09
CA ASP A 59 -3.94 -3.11 4.91
C ASP A 59 -2.82 -2.11 5.03
N TYR A 60 -1.79 -2.33 4.22
CA TYR A 60 -0.61 -1.45 4.18
C TYR A 60 -0.42 -0.92 2.77
N LEU A 61 0.11 0.29 2.67
CA LEU A 61 0.56 0.85 1.40
C LEU A 61 2.09 0.80 1.39
N CYS A 62 2.66 0.05 0.46
CA CYS A 62 4.10 -0.11 0.37
C CYS A 62 4.66 0.93 -0.59
N MET A 63 5.50 1.83 -0.07
CA MET A 63 5.98 3.00 -0.78
C MET A 63 7.21 2.64 -1.58
N ILE A 64 7.00 2.09 -2.76
CA ILE A 64 8.07 1.65 -3.63
C ILE A 64 7.79 2.17 -5.03
N GLY A 65 8.83 2.58 -5.74
CA GLY A 65 8.72 3.03 -7.11
C GLY A 65 8.69 4.54 -7.22
N ASP A 66 7.92 5.05 -8.17
CA ASP A 66 7.89 6.47 -8.49
C ASP A 66 7.29 7.27 -7.34
N PRO A 67 8.01 8.25 -6.78
CA PRO A 67 7.48 9.06 -5.67
C PRO A 67 6.19 9.79 -6.01
N LYS A 68 6.01 10.18 -7.27
CA LYS A 68 4.79 10.85 -7.68
C LYS A 68 3.59 9.92 -7.52
N LEU A 69 3.73 8.66 -7.89
CA LEU A 69 2.65 7.69 -7.76
C LEU A 69 2.39 7.37 -6.29
N SER A 70 3.43 7.36 -5.47
CA SER A 70 3.24 7.20 -4.02
C SER A 70 2.41 8.33 -3.44
N ALA A 71 2.69 9.57 -3.87
CA ALA A 71 1.93 10.72 -3.40
C ALA A 71 0.46 10.60 -3.82
N VAL A 72 0.21 10.14 -5.04
CA VAL A 72 -1.16 9.94 -5.51
C VAL A 72 -1.89 8.95 -4.62
N CYS A 73 -1.25 7.82 -4.31
CA CYS A 73 -1.88 6.80 -3.48
C CYS A 73 -2.19 7.30 -2.08
N VAL A 74 -1.25 8.00 -1.46
CA VAL A 74 -1.47 8.55 -0.12
C VAL A 74 -2.62 9.55 -0.15
N GLY A 75 -2.66 10.40 -1.17
CA GLY A 75 -3.73 11.38 -1.30
C GLY A 75 -5.09 10.73 -1.43
N VAL A 76 -5.18 9.68 -2.25
CA VAL A 76 -6.44 8.97 -2.44
C VAL A 76 -6.89 8.31 -1.14
N LEU A 77 -5.96 7.66 -0.43
CA LEU A 77 -6.32 7.01 0.83
C LEU A 77 -6.74 8.01 1.88
N ALA A 78 -6.09 9.16 1.94
CA ALA A 78 -6.46 10.20 2.90
C ALA A 78 -7.86 10.72 2.62
N GLN A 79 -8.23 10.87 1.35
CA GLN A 79 -9.56 11.32 0.98
C GLN A 79 -10.63 10.29 1.29
N ASN A 80 -10.30 9.01 1.09
CA ASN A 80 -11.27 7.95 1.29
C ASN A 80 -11.48 7.60 2.74
N ASN A 81 -10.52 7.93 3.60
CA ASN A 81 -10.54 7.51 5.00
C ASN A 81 -10.24 8.67 5.93
N PRO A 82 -11.03 9.75 5.85
CA PRO A 82 -10.74 10.92 6.69
C PRO A 82 -10.82 10.57 8.16
N GLY A 83 -9.81 10.98 8.91
CA GLY A 83 -9.75 10.71 10.34
C GLY A 83 -9.22 9.35 10.71
N ASN A 84 -8.94 8.49 9.74
CA ASN A 84 -8.42 7.17 10.02
C ASN A 84 -6.93 7.12 9.79
N GLU A 85 -6.30 6.18 10.47
CA GLU A 85 -4.87 5.95 10.34
C GLU A 85 -4.58 5.22 9.04
N ILE A 86 -3.53 5.63 8.35
CA ILE A 86 -3.06 4.94 7.16
C ILE A 86 -1.70 4.34 7.49
N LYS A 87 -1.57 3.04 7.23
CA LYS A 87 -0.34 2.31 7.52
C LYS A 87 0.50 2.22 6.25
N LEU A 88 1.70 2.75 6.32
CA LEU A 88 2.66 2.66 5.22
C LEU A 88 3.73 1.64 5.55
N LEU A 89 4.31 1.04 4.54
CA LEU A 89 5.52 0.25 4.70
C LEU A 89 6.65 1.00 4.03
N GLN A 90 7.70 1.26 4.78
CA GLN A 90 8.89 1.96 4.31
C GLN A 90 10.08 1.03 4.43
N PHE A 91 10.95 1.06 3.41
CA PHE A 91 12.11 0.19 3.38
C PHE A 91 13.29 0.87 4.09
N ASP A 92 13.94 0.11 4.97
CA ASP A 92 15.16 0.56 5.63
C ASP A 92 16.33 -0.16 4.97
N SER A 93 17.13 0.58 4.22
CA SER A 93 18.25 -0.01 3.49
C SER A 93 19.37 -0.50 4.41
N ARG A 94 19.42 -0.03 5.66
CA ARG A 94 20.43 -0.47 6.60
C ARG A 94 20.15 -1.87 7.11
N THR A 95 18.89 -2.23 7.29
CA THR A 95 18.51 -3.55 7.79
C THR A 95 17.93 -4.44 6.71
N PHE A 96 17.67 -3.87 5.51
CA PHE A 96 17.04 -4.58 4.40
C PHE A 96 15.66 -5.09 4.77
N GLN A 97 14.93 -4.34 5.59
CA GLN A 97 13.60 -4.73 6.03
C GLN A 97 12.64 -3.58 5.87
N TYR A 98 11.37 -3.92 5.65
CA TYR A 98 10.30 -2.94 5.69
C TYR A 98 9.83 -2.77 7.12
N PHE A 99 9.41 -1.55 7.43
CA PHE A 99 8.83 -1.28 8.74
C PHE A 99 7.61 -0.40 8.56
N PRO A 100 6.62 -0.52 9.46
CA PRO A 100 5.40 0.27 9.32
C PRO A 100 5.58 1.70 9.82
N VAL A 101 4.92 2.61 9.12
CA VAL A 101 4.83 4.01 9.51
C VAL A 101 3.34 4.35 9.50
N TYR A 102 2.87 5.00 10.54
CA TYR A 102 1.45 5.27 10.69
C TYR A 102 1.19 6.76 10.51
N LEU A 103 0.30 7.08 9.57
CA LEU A 103 -0.07 8.46 9.29
C LEU A 103 -1.50 8.71 9.73
N ASN A 104 -1.70 9.80 10.43
CA ASN A 104 -3.03 10.24 10.84
C ASN A 104 -3.33 11.57 10.17
N PHE A 105 -4.44 11.65 9.48
CA PHE A 105 -4.82 12.86 8.76
C PHE A 105 -5.98 13.56 9.40
#